data_ef48ad4ce63d5188eae9d23b4ab98ac2
#
_entry.id   ef48ad4ce63d5188eae9d23b4ab98ac2
#
_cell.length_a   1.000
_cell.length_b   1.000
_cell.length_c   1.000
_cell.angle_alpha   90.00
_cell.angle_beta   90.00
_cell.angle_gamma   90.00
#
_symmetry.space_group_name_H-M   'P 1'
#
loop_
_entity.id
_entity.type
_entity.pdbx_description
1 polymer ?
#
loop_
_entity_poly.entity_id
_entity_poly.type
_entity_poly.pdbx_seq_one_letter_code
_entity_poly.pdbx_strand_id
1 'polypeptide(L)'
;MNSKKIRTIGAVLLAVLVLVYVGYQGYLATHRSIQTETAMYGQVSDVLQAQSFIIRNEQVIDESANGVLSYRVADGTRVAQGGVIADVFSTEEDASAQRTIEQLDEEIANLQALSQPADYFVANPSMLADQIYSAMEDVALGVNQNSFSQLTTWKESLLSALTRRQLITGEESAENLSQRISQLESQRSSLESQARYFISSVDGLESAVDVEDVENLTVAQVEELLSQDATRDSSAVGKICQDFNWYVACVFDEDDMVHLEGVDSVYLDIPFASTEQIPATVVARNYDKDSGDTAVVFQCSYMDSDIAAVRNEAVQVTVATYSGVLVNERALRFEDVEYTTTDEDGNTVTQVAENVRGVYVLYGGQLEFVQVFTDHSVNGYAICKTELSSEEQAALVTSSTIQLYDQVVVEGTDLYDGKVVS
;
A
#
# COMPACT_ATOMS: atom_id res chain seq x y z
N MET A 1 39.04 -69.60 1.19
CA MET A 1 39.56 -68.19 1.24
C MET A 1 39.65 -67.82 2.69
N ASN A 2 40.81 -67.47 3.23
CA ASN A 2 41.05 -67.28 4.67
C ASN A 2 40.22 -66.14 5.24
N SER A 3 39.48 -66.38 6.33
CA SER A 3 38.60 -65.39 6.98
C SER A 3 39.31 -64.08 7.37
N LYS A 4 40.61 -64.12 7.59
CA LYS A 4 41.46 -62.92 7.83
C LYS A 4 41.58 -62.05 6.57
N LYS A 5 41.70 -62.61 5.37
CA LYS A 5 41.78 -61.88 4.08
C LYS A 5 40.43 -61.18 3.77
N ILE A 6 39.29 -61.81 4.07
CA ILE A 6 37.97 -61.25 3.87
C ILE A 6 37.75 -60.03 4.80
N ARG A 7 38.15 -60.14 6.05
CA ARG A 7 38.09 -59.04 7.02
C ARG A 7 39.00 -57.86 6.63
N THR A 8 40.21 -58.13 6.11
CA THR A 8 41.11 -57.06 5.64
C THR A 8 40.55 -56.37 4.39
N ILE A 9 40.00 -57.12 3.42
CA ILE A 9 39.36 -56.54 2.24
C ILE A 9 38.12 -55.70 2.64
N GLY A 10 37.31 -56.19 3.58
CA GLY A 10 36.16 -55.42 4.09
C GLY A 10 36.55 -54.13 4.80
N ALA A 11 37.63 -54.15 5.62
CA ALA A 11 38.14 -52.97 6.28
C ALA A 11 38.72 -51.95 5.30
N VAL A 12 39.41 -52.38 4.25
CA VAL A 12 39.93 -51.48 3.21
C VAL A 12 38.78 -50.83 2.39
N LEU A 13 37.76 -51.62 2.03
CA LEU A 13 36.59 -51.13 1.35
C LEU A 13 35.83 -50.08 2.16
N LEU A 14 35.68 -50.33 3.48
CA LEU A 14 35.06 -49.38 4.41
C LEU A 14 35.86 -48.07 4.52
N ALA A 15 37.19 -48.18 4.63
CA ALA A 15 38.11 -47.04 4.70
C ALA A 15 38.05 -46.19 3.41
N VAL A 16 37.98 -46.81 2.23
CA VAL A 16 37.81 -46.10 0.96
C VAL A 16 36.45 -45.40 0.89
N LEU A 17 35.40 -46.07 1.36
CA LEU A 17 34.05 -45.49 1.38
C LEU A 17 33.96 -44.26 2.30
N VAL A 18 34.60 -44.32 3.47
CA VAL A 18 34.69 -43.18 4.40
C VAL A 18 35.51 -42.05 3.78
N LEU A 19 36.64 -42.33 3.10
CA LEU A 19 37.43 -41.30 2.44
C LEU A 19 36.64 -40.62 1.28
N VAL A 20 35.91 -41.40 0.49
CA VAL A 20 35.04 -40.85 -0.55
C VAL A 20 33.93 -40.01 0.04
N TYR A 21 33.33 -40.47 1.15
CA TYR A 21 32.29 -39.71 1.84
C TYR A 21 32.82 -38.39 2.43
N VAL A 22 33.97 -38.42 3.10
CA VAL A 22 34.60 -37.21 3.63
C VAL A 22 35.03 -36.25 2.51
N GLY A 23 35.58 -36.80 1.43
CA GLY A 23 35.91 -36.01 0.22
C GLY A 23 34.68 -35.39 -0.44
N TYR A 24 33.59 -36.13 -0.51
CA TYR A 24 32.31 -35.62 -1.03
C TYR A 24 31.70 -34.56 -0.13
N GLN A 25 31.73 -34.75 1.20
CA GLN A 25 31.28 -33.75 2.17
C GLN A 25 32.18 -32.49 2.15
N GLY A 26 33.47 -32.66 1.98
CA GLY A 26 34.42 -31.56 1.80
C GLY A 26 34.15 -30.79 0.50
N TYR A 27 33.84 -31.50 -0.60
CA TYR A 27 33.45 -30.90 -1.87
C TYR A 27 32.15 -30.11 -1.74
N LEU A 28 31.11 -30.68 -1.12
CA LEU A 28 29.84 -29.98 -0.86
C LEU A 28 30.02 -28.76 0.06
N ALA A 29 30.90 -28.83 1.05
CA ALA A 29 31.15 -27.70 1.96
C ALA A 29 31.88 -26.54 1.26
N THR A 30 32.72 -26.84 0.25
CA THR A 30 33.45 -25.81 -0.52
C THR A 30 32.72 -25.32 -1.76
N HIS A 31 31.74 -26.08 -2.23
CA HIS A 31 30.92 -25.74 -3.45
C HIS A 31 29.48 -25.48 -3.06
N ARG A 32 29.22 -24.77 -1.95
CA ARG A 32 27.88 -24.26 -1.67
C ARG A 32 27.54 -23.22 -2.73
N SER A 33 26.51 -23.52 -3.50
CA SER A 33 25.99 -22.58 -4.49
C SER A 33 25.56 -21.28 -3.80
N ILE A 34 26.02 -20.16 -4.31
CA ILE A 34 25.52 -18.85 -3.94
C ILE A 34 24.11 -18.73 -4.56
N GLN A 35 23.13 -18.35 -3.75
CA GLN A 35 21.80 -18.04 -4.24
C GLN A 35 21.71 -16.53 -4.42
N THR A 36 21.30 -16.12 -5.62
CA THR A 36 21.08 -14.72 -5.96
C THR A 36 19.63 -14.45 -6.24
N GLU A 37 19.18 -13.25 -5.91
CA GLU A 37 17.89 -12.68 -6.28
C GLU A 37 18.13 -11.41 -7.09
N THR A 38 17.32 -11.18 -8.12
CA THR A 38 17.44 -9.98 -8.95
C THR A 38 16.80 -8.80 -8.23
N ALA A 39 17.56 -7.74 -8.02
CA ALA A 39 17.06 -6.49 -7.50
C ALA A 39 16.08 -5.84 -8.50
N MET A 40 14.83 -5.74 -8.12
CA MET A 40 13.77 -5.20 -8.98
C MET A 40 13.15 -3.98 -8.33
N TYR A 41 12.76 -3.01 -9.15
CA TYR A 41 11.95 -1.90 -8.66
C TYR A 41 10.55 -2.41 -8.34
N GLY A 42 10.05 -2.06 -7.17
CA GLY A 42 8.73 -2.47 -6.74
C GLY A 42 8.17 -1.56 -5.65
N GLN A 43 6.94 -1.84 -5.28
CA GLN A 43 6.26 -1.20 -4.17
C GLN A 43 5.96 -2.24 -3.10
N VAL A 44 6.16 -1.86 -1.85
CA VAL A 44 5.80 -2.65 -0.68
C VAL A 44 4.99 -1.77 0.25
N SER A 45 3.79 -2.24 0.60
CA SER A 45 2.91 -1.53 1.51
C SER A 45 3.04 -2.11 2.92
N ASP A 46 3.07 -1.22 3.89
CA ASP A 46 2.92 -1.55 5.30
C ASP A 46 1.43 -1.63 5.59
N VAL A 47 0.94 -2.83 5.86
CA VAL A 47 -0.49 -3.13 5.94
C VAL A 47 -0.78 -3.86 7.24
N LEU A 48 -1.66 -3.26 8.04
CA LEU A 48 -2.23 -3.87 9.24
C LEU A 48 -3.60 -4.51 8.91
N GLN A 49 -3.99 -5.52 9.67
CA GLN A 49 -5.27 -6.19 9.52
C GLN A 49 -6.02 -6.19 10.85
N ALA A 50 -7.28 -5.76 10.82
CA ALA A 50 -8.12 -5.74 12.00
C ALA A 50 -9.57 -6.09 11.64
N GLN A 51 -10.33 -6.51 12.65
CA GLN A 51 -11.79 -6.51 12.57
C GLN A 51 -12.29 -5.09 12.79
N SER A 52 -13.27 -4.68 12.02
CA SER A 52 -13.80 -3.33 12.08
C SER A 52 -15.29 -3.27 12.29
N PHE A 53 -15.73 -2.25 13.01
CA PHE A 53 -17.13 -1.87 13.11
C PHE A 53 -17.34 -0.53 12.41
N ILE A 54 -18.30 -0.50 11.49
CA ILE A 54 -18.62 0.68 10.70
C ILE A 54 -19.73 1.47 11.40
N ILE A 55 -19.45 2.73 11.69
CA ILE A 55 -20.31 3.67 12.40
C ILE A 55 -20.77 4.76 11.46
N ARG A 56 -22.08 4.98 11.39
CA ARG A 56 -22.71 6.00 10.55
C ARG A 56 -23.85 6.67 11.31
N ASN A 57 -24.14 7.90 11.02
CA ASN A 57 -25.34 8.57 11.49
C ASN A 57 -26.54 8.14 10.62
N GLU A 58 -27.23 7.10 11.05
CA GLU A 58 -28.25 6.42 10.27
C GLU A 58 -29.65 6.67 10.85
N GLN A 59 -30.59 7.03 9.98
CA GLN A 59 -32.00 7.15 10.33
C GLN A 59 -32.81 6.10 9.59
N VAL A 60 -33.47 5.22 10.33
CA VAL A 60 -34.36 4.20 9.78
C VAL A 60 -35.63 4.87 9.23
N ILE A 61 -36.06 4.42 8.05
CA ILE A 61 -37.33 4.85 7.43
C ILE A 61 -38.38 3.77 7.73
N ASP A 62 -39.27 4.08 8.67
CA ASP A 62 -40.38 3.19 9.02
C ASP A 62 -41.47 3.23 7.92
N GLU A 63 -42.21 2.10 7.74
CA GLU A 63 -43.30 1.91 6.79
C GLU A 63 -44.49 2.89 6.93
N SER A 64 -44.50 3.78 7.90
CA SER A 64 -45.58 4.74 8.12
C SER A 64 -45.65 5.86 7.08
N ALA A 65 -44.75 5.94 6.12
CA ALA A 65 -44.89 6.79 4.94
C ALA A 65 -45.93 6.17 4.01
N ASN A 66 -47.17 6.62 4.10
CA ASN A 66 -48.30 6.23 3.25
C ASN A 66 -47.95 6.36 1.75
N GLY A 67 -47.58 5.25 1.11
CA GLY A 67 -47.31 5.20 -0.32
C GLY A 67 -46.88 3.82 -0.79
N VAL A 68 -47.29 3.44 -1.98
CA VAL A 68 -46.80 2.22 -2.65
C VAL A 68 -45.39 2.52 -3.15
N LEU A 69 -44.41 1.84 -2.56
CA LEU A 69 -43.01 1.88 -2.98
C LEU A 69 -42.86 1.13 -4.30
N SER A 70 -42.60 1.84 -5.38
CA SER A 70 -42.21 1.27 -6.67
C SER A 70 -40.70 1.42 -6.78
N TYR A 71 -39.98 0.34 -6.55
CA TYR A 71 -38.52 0.32 -6.74
C TYR A 71 -38.19 0.47 -8.21
N ARG A 72 -37.46 1.53 -8.57
CA ARG A 72 -36.95 1.78 -9.92
C ARG A 72 -35.56 1.24 -10.15
N VAL A 73 -34.93 0.75 -9.09
CA VAL A 73 -33.53 0.31 -9.09
C VAL A 73 -33.43 -1.07 -8.45
N ALA A 74 -32.68 -1.97 -9.06
CA ALA A 74 -32.41 -3.28 -8.48
C ALA A 74 -31.40 -3.18 -7.32
N ASP A 75 -31.50 -4.08 -6.32
CA ASP A 75 -30.50 -4.20 -5.26
C ASP A 75 -29.10 -4.31 -5.87
N GLY A 76 -28.13 -3.60 -5.29
CA GLY A 76 -26.74 -3.57 -5.76
C GLY A 76 -26.47 -2.61 -6.93
N THR A 77 -27.44 -1.81 -7.37
CA THR A 77 -27.21 -0.79 -8.39
C THR A 77 -26.73 0.50 -7.73
N ARG A 78 -25.65 1.08 -8.26
CA ARG A 78 -25.15 2.38 -7.84
C ARG A 78 -26.22 3.44 -8.10
N VAL A 79 -26.71 4.04 -7.05
CA VAL A 79 -27.71 5.09 -7.14
C VAL A 79 -27.05 6.39 -6.76
N ALA A 80 -26.98 7.33 -7.72
CA ALA A 80 -26.60 8.69 -7.42
C ALA A 80 -27.58 9.28 -6.39
N GLN A 81 -27.12 10.05 -5.46
CA GLN A 81 -27.96 10.74 -4.50
C GLN A 81 -28.99 11.61 -5.24
N GLY A 82 -30.26 11.54 -4.84
CA GLY A 82 -31.38 12.07 -5.62
C GLY A 82 -31.82 11.16 -6.77
N GLY A 83 -31.18 10.02 -7.00
CA GLY A 83 -31.73 8.97 -7.84
C GLY A 83 -32.98 8.41 -7.20
N VAL A 84 -34.08 8.37 -7.96
CA VAL A 84 -35.36 7.83 -7.48
C VAL A 84 -35.23 6.33 -7.32
N ILE A 85 -35.08 5.86 -6.10
CA ILE A 85 -35.03 4.42 -5.74
C ILE A 85 -36.48 3.89 -5.66
N ALA A 86 -37.33 4.68 -5.07
CA ALA A 86 -38.77 4.57 -5.02
C ALA A 86 -39.28 5.99 -4.96
N ASP A 87 -40.50 6.23 -5.45
CA ASP A 87 -41.11 7.57 -5.49
C ASP A 87 -41.40 8.12 -4.09
N VAL A 88 -40.38 8.45 -3.32
CA VAL A 88 -40.41 9.25 -2.08
C VAL A 88 -39.32 10.30 -2.20
N PHE A 89 -39.69 11.53 -2.43
CA PHE A 89 -38.90 12.62 -2.97
C PHE A 89 -37.82 13.16 -2.05
N SER A 90 -36.58 13.31 -2.56
CA SER A 90 -35.68 14.41 -2.28
C SER A 90 -35.32 15.15 -3.58
N THR A 91 -34.88 16.38 -3.47
CA THR A 91 -34.84 17.36 -4.57
C THR A 91 -33.76 17.09 -5.63
N GLU A 92 -33.95 17.62 -6.85
CA GLU A 92 -33.01 17.55 -7.99
C GLU A 92 -31.64 18.21 -7.69
N GLU A 93 -31.60 19.12 -6.69
CA GLU A 93 -30.39 19.80 -6.21
C GLU A 93 -29.41 18.85 -5.48
N ASP A 94 -29.92 17.91 -4.69
CA ASP A 94 -29.11 16.93 -3.96
C ASP A 94 -28.41 15.95 -4.91
N ALA A 95 -29.08 15.57 -6.01
CA ALA A 95 -28.52 14.68 -7.04
C ALA A 95 -27.36 15.33 -7.81
N SER A 96 -27.43 16.66 -8.01
CA SER A 96 -26.37 17.39 -8.71
C SER A 96 -25.13 17.62 -7.81
N ALA A 97 -25.36 17.81 -6.52
CA ALA A 97 -24.28 17.96 -5.54
C ALA A 97 -23.46 16.68 -5.43
N GLN A 98 -24.11 15.51 -5.33
CA GLN A 98 -23.42 14.22 -5.24
C GLN A 98 -22.58 13.90 -6.48
N ARG A 99 -23.12 14.09 -7.67
CA ARG A 99 -22.33 13.90 -8.91
C ARG A 99 -21.10 14.79 -8.96
N THR A 100 -21.23 16.00 -8.41
CA THR A 100 -20.09 16.94 -8.34
C THR A 100 -19.06 16.48 -7.30
N ILE A 101 -19.51 15.95 -6.15
CA ILE A 101 -18.61 15.38 -5.13
C ILE A 101 -17.84 14.19 -5.72
N GLU A 102 -18.50 13.24 -6.36
CA GLU A 102 -17.86 12.09 -7.00
C GLU A 102 -16.78 12.53 -8.02
N GLN A 103 -17.07 13.55 -8.84
CA GLN A 103 -16.09 14.10 -9.78
C GLN A 103 -14.91 14.78 -9.07
N LEU A 104 -15.15 15.46 -7.95
CA LEU A 104 -14.10 16.09 -7.15
C LEU A 104 -13.24 15.03 -6.47
N ASP A 105 -13.82 13.96 -5.96
CA ASP A 105 -13.10 12.84 -5.34
C ASP A 105 -12.17 12.14 -6.33
N GLU A 106 -12.66 11.83 -7.53
CA GLU A 106 -11.84 11.29 -8.61
C GLU A 106 -10.70 12.24 -9.00
N GLU A 107 -10.96 13.55 -9.11
CA GLU A 107 -9.91 14.55 -9.41
C GLU A 107 -8.89 14.66 -8.29
N ILE A 108 -9.33 14.67 -7.03
CA ILE A 108 -8.46 14.72 -5.84
C ILE A 108 -7.58 13.46 -5.78
N ALA A 109 -8.16 12.27 -5.90
CA ALA A 109 -7.43 11.00 -5.88
C ALA A 109 -6.37 10.92 -6.97
N ASN A 110 -6.72 11.35 -8.20
CA ASN A 110 -5.79 11.42 -9.31
C ASN A 110 -4.62 12.39 -9.05
N LEU A 111 -4.90 13.57 -8.47
CA LEU A 111 -3.87 14.56 -8.15
C LEU A 111 -3.01 14.10 -6.97
N GLN A 112 -3.57 13.44 -5.97
CA GLN A 112 -2.84 12.85 -4.84
C GLN A 112 -1.90 11.73 -5.31
N ALA A 113 -2.36 10.82 -6.17
CA ALA A 113 -1.52 9.80 -6.78
C ALA A 113 -0.37 10.39 -7.58
N LEU A 114 -0.58 11.54 -8.24
CA LEU A 114 0.45 12.26 -8.98
C LEU A 114 1.40 13.06 -8.07
N SER A 115 0.99 13.41 -6.85
CA SER A 115 1.81 14.17 -5.91
C SER A 115 2.86 13.32 -5.20
N GLN A 116 2.78 11.99 -5.27
CA GLN A 116 3.76 11.10 -4.66
C GLN A 116 5.09 11.11 -5.41
N PRO A 117 6.22 11.42 -4.75
CA PRO A 117 7.51 11.63 -5.41
C PRO A 117 8.04 10.43 -6.20
N ALA A 118 7.62 9.23 -5.84
CA ALA A 118 8.09 7.99 -6.46
C ALA A 118 7.68 7.81 -7.93
N ASP A 119 6.58 8.42 -8.35
CA ASP A 119 6.06 8.27 -9.71
C ASP A 119 6.74 9.16 -10.76
N TYR A 120 7.42 10.24 -10.33
CA TYR A 120 8.01 11.19 -11.26
C TYR A 120 9.32 10.72 -11.90
N PHE A 121 10.14 10.00 -11.15
CA PHE A 121 11.50 9.67 -11.56
C PHE A 121 11.62 8.43 -12.47
N VAL A 122 10.59 7.60 -12.53
CA VAL A 122 10.59 6.34 -13.29
C VAL A 122 10.01 6.50 -14.70
N ALA A 123 9.28 7.57 -14.98
CA ALA A 123 8.66 7.75 -16.27
C ALA A 123 9.66 8.26 -17.32
N ASN A 124 10.14 7.35 -18.15
CA ASN A 124 10.86 7.72 -19.37
C ASN A 124 9.93 8.60 -20.24
N PRO A 125 10.37 9.83 -20.66
CA PRO A 125 9.56 10.75 -21.46
C PRO A 125 8.98 10.13 -22.74
N SER A 126 9.67 9.15 -23.33
CA SER A 126 9.16 8.42 -24.51
C SER A 126 7.99 7.50 -24.15
N MET A 127 8.05 6.79 -23.03
CA MET A 127 6.94 5.96 -22.57
C MET A 127 5.70 6.79 -22.23
N LEU A 128 5.90 7.97 -21.65
CA LEU A 128 4.81 8.90 -21.34
C LEU A 128 4.15 9.43 -22.61
N ALA A 129 4.93 9.74 -23.63
CA ALA A 129 4.41 10.12 -24.94
C ALA A 129 3.55 9.00 -25.55
N ASP A 130 4.03 7.75 -25.47
CA ASP A 130 3.31 6.58 -25.97
C ASP A 130 1.99 6.35 -25.18
N GLN A 131 1.98 6.55 -23.86
CA GLN A 131 0.77 6.51 -23.05
C GLN A 131 -0.25 7.59 -23.42
N ILE A 132 0.21 8.82 -23.66
CA ILE A 132 -0.64 9.91 -24.10
C ILE A 132 -1.25 9.59 -25.48
N TYR A 133 -0.45 9.09 -26.43
CA TYR A 133 -0.96 8.70 -27.74
C TYR A 133 -1.96 7.55 -27.65
N SER A 134 -1.69 6.52 -26.84
CA SER A 134 -2.62 5.41 -26.62
C SER A 134 -3.95 5.89 -26.03
N ALA A 135 -3.91 6.72 -24.99
CA ALA A 135 -5.12 7.26 -24.37
C ALA A 135 -5.93 8.15 -25.35
N MET A 136 -5.25 8.92 -26.20
CA MET A 136 -5.91 9.69 -27.26
C MET A 136 -6.56 8.80 -28.32
N GLU A 137 -5.89 7.70 -28.67
CA GLU A 137 -6.42 6.72 -29.63
C GLU A 137 -7.65 6.01 -29.07
N ASP A 138 -7.65 5.63 -27.79
CA ASP A 138 -8.77 5.01 -27.10
C ASP A 138 -10.00 5.94 -27.06
N VAL A 139 -9.80 7.22 -26.75
CA VAL A 139 -10.87 8.24 -26.82
C VAL A 139 -11.42 8.36 -28.24
N ALA A 140 -10.54 8.43 -29.24
CA ALA A 140 -10.95 8.58 -30.64
C ALA A 140 -11.70 7.33 -31.16
N LEU A 141 -11.27 6.15 -30.77
CA LEU A 141 -11.93 4.88 -31.11
C LEU A 141 -13.30 4.77 -30.42
N GLY A 142 -13.39 5.14 -29.14
CA GLY A 142 -14.63 5.13 -28.38
C GLY A 142 -15.68 6.06 -28.96
N VAL A 143 -15.28 7.27 -29.36
CA VAL A 143 -16.16 8.22 -30.03
C VAL A 143 -16.64 7.70 -31.40
N ASN A 144 -15.73 7.10 -32.19
CA ASN A 144 -16.08 6.52 -33.49
C ASN A 144 -17.03 5.31 -33.39
N GLN A 145 -16.94 4.56 -32.31
CA GLN A 145 -17.77 3.37 -32.08
C GLN A 145 -19.06 3.68 -31.30
N ASN A 146 -19.35 4.93 -30.98
CA ASN A 146 -20.44 5.35 -30.10
C ASN A 146 -20.45 4.63 -28.73
N SER A 147 -19.27 4.23 -28.23
CA SER A 147 -19.10 3.57 -26.96
C SER A 147 -18.66 4.60 -25.91
N PHE A 148 -19.63 5.17 -25.20
CA PHE A 148 -19.36 6.23 -24.22
C PHE A 148 -19.21 5.71 -22.78
N SER A 149 -19.39 4.43 -22.53
CA SER A 149 -19.33 3.82 -21.19
C SER A 149 -17.96 3.92 -20.52
N GLN A 150 -16.88 4.01 -21.29
CA GLN A 150 -15.50 4.12 -20.79
C GLN A 150 -14.86 5.50 -21.04
N LEU A 151 -15.65 6.47 -21.48
CA LEU A 151 -15.13 7.79 -21.84
C LEU A 151 -14.49 8.51 -20.64
N THR A 152 -15.07 8.36 -19.46
CA THR A 152 -14.54 8.93 -18.21
C THR A 152 -13.16 8.35 -17.90
N THR A 153 -13.02 7.02 -17.89
CA THR A 153 -11.76 6.34 -17.64
C THR A 153 -10.65 6.73 -18.63
N TRP A 154 -10.99 6.85 -19.92
CA TRP A 154 -10.03 7.30 -20.93
C TRP A 154 -9.62 8.76 -20.75
N LYS A 155 -10.57 9.64 -20.40
CA LYS A 155 -10.30 11.03 -20.07
C LYS A 155 -9.33 11.15 -18.89
N GLU A 156 -9.56 10.40 -17.83
CA GLU A 156 -8.72 10.38 -16.63
C GLU A 156 -7.31 9.88 -16.93
N SER A 157 -7.21 8.77 -17.67
CA SER A 157 -5.91 8.25 -18.12
C SER A 157 -5.12 9.28 -18.91
N LEU A 158 -5.76 10.00 -19.82
CA LEU A 158 -5.16 11.06 -20.60
C LEU A 158 -4.72 12.25 -19.73
N LEU A 159 -5.59 12.71 -18.83
CA LEU A 159 -5.27 13.83 -17.93
C LEU A 159 -4.13 13.47 -16.98
N SER A 160 -4.12 12.26 -16.42
CA SER A 160 -3.05 11.75 -15.57
C SER A 160 -1.70 11.75 -16.32
N ALA A 161 -1.67 11.22 -17.54
CA ALA A 161 -0.45 11.17 -18.35
C ALA A 161 0.05 12.58 -18.73
N LEU A 162 -0.85 13.52 -19.03
CA LEU A 162 -0.52 14.91 -19.32
C LEU A 162 0.07 15.64 -18.10
N THR A 163 -0.56 15.47 -16.94
CA THR A 163 -0.08 16.10 -15.69
C THR A 163 1.28 15.54 -15.28
N ARG A 164 1.51 14.22 -15.40
CA ARG A 164 2.84 13.63 -15.22
C ARG A 164 3.88 14.24 -16.13
N ARG A 165 3.54 14.45 -17.39
CA ARG A 165 4.45 15.13 -18.33
C ARG A 165 4.77 16.55 -17.88
N GLN A 166 3.79 17.32 -17.46
CA GLN A 166 3.98 18.70 -17.00
C GLN A 166 4.88 18.78 -15.77
N LEU A 167 4.75 17.82 -14.82
CA LEU A 167 5.62 17.71 -13.66
C LEU A 167 7.07 17.40 -14.03
N ILE A 168 7.28 16.45 -14.94
CA ILE A 168 8.63 16.08 -15.41
C ILE A 168 9.29 17.22 -16.21
N THR A 169 8.51 17.98 -16.97
CA THR A 169 9.03 19.12 -17.75
C THR A 169 9.21 20.38 -16.90
N GLY A 170 8.76 20.38 -15.65
CA GLY A 170 8.79 21.54 -14.76
C GLY A 170 7.79 22.63 -15.12
N GLU A 171 6.80 22.33 -15.99
CA GLU A 171 5.68 23.21 -16.32
C GLU A 171 4.65 23.29 -15.19
N GLU A 172 4.62 22.26 -14.34
CA GLU A 172 3.81 22.19 -13.11
C GLU A 172 4.72 21.88 -11.92
N SER A 173 4.34 22.28 -10.70
CA SER A 173 5.08 22.03 -9.48
C SER A 173 4.25 21.26 -8.45
N ALA A 174 4.91 20.49 -7.60
CA ALA A 174 4.25 19.77 -6.51
C ALA A 174 3.49 20.71 -5.55
N GLU A 175 3.98 21.95 -5.39
CA GLU A 175 3.35 22.98 -4.56
C GLU A 175 2.03 23.47 -5.18
N ASN A 176 1.99 23.67 -6.50
CA ASN A 176 0.75 24.02 -7.22
C ASN A 176 -0.28 22.89 -7.16
N LEU A 177 0.17 21.63 -7.26
CA LEU A 177 -0.69 20.45 -7.09
C LEU A 177 -1.32 20.41 -5.71
N SER A 178 -0.53 20.59 -4.65
CA SER A 178 -1.03 20.61 -3.27
C SER A 178 -2.04 21.74 -3.04
N GLN A 179 -1.81 22.92 -3.63
CA GLN A 179 -2.76 24.03 -3.55
C GLN A 179 -4.06 23.69 -4.29
N ARG A 180 -3.98 23.01 -5.44
CA ARG A 180 -5.15 22.59 -6.19
C ARG A 180 -5.96 21.53 -5.45
N ILE A 181 -5.29 20.54 -4.86
CA ILE A 181 -5.94 19.54 -4.00
C ILE A 181 -6.70 20.23 -2.88
N SER A 182 -6.07 21.14 -2.13
CA SER A 182 -6.73 21.87 -1.03
C SER A 182 -7.92 22.73 -1.49
N GLN A 183 -7.88 23.27 -2.71
CA GLN A 183 -9.03 24.00 -3.28
C GLN A 183 -10.19 23.05 -3.60
N LEU A 184 -9.91 21.89 -4.21
CA LEU A 184 -10.91 20.89 -4.54
C LEU A 184 -11.53 20.29 -3.27
N GLU A 185 -10.71 19.99 -2.25
CA GLU A 185 -11.17 19.53 -0.93
C GLU A 185 -12.10 20.56 -0.27
N SER A 186 -11.79 21.86 -0.36
CA SER A 186 -12.66 22.92 0.14
C SER A 186 -13.98 23.00 -0.62
N GLN A 187 -13.97 22.83 -1.93
CA GLN A 187 -15.18 22.78 -2.75
C GLN A 187 -16.03 21.56 -2.40
N ARG A 188 -15.39 20.40 -2.25
CA ARG A 188 -16.00 19.15 -1.82
C ARG A 188 -16.70 19.33 -0.47
N SER A 189 -16.00 19.81 0.55
CA SER A 189 -16.54 20.02 1.89
C SER A 189 -17.77 20.98 1.91
N SER A 190 -17.82 21.96 1.01
CA SER A 190 -18.98 22.84 0.90
C SER A 190 -20.23 22.15 0.36
N LEU A 191 -20.06 21.07 -0.42
CA LEU A 191 -21.16 20.27 -0.98
C LEU A 191 -21.54 19.10 -0.06
N GLU A 192 -20.62 18.59 0.74
CA GLU A 192 -20.81 17.47 1.67
C GLU A 192 -21.94 17.67 2.68
N SER A 193 -22.14 18.91 3.14
CA SER A 193 -23.20 19.23 4.09
C SER A 193 -24.62 18.99 3.54
N GLN A 194 -24.76 18.69 2.25
CA GLN A 194 -26.03 18.48 1.55
C GLN A 194 -26.23 17.04 1.06
N ALA A 195 -25.19 16.20 1.13
CA ALA A 195 -25.24 14.84 0.59
C ALA A 195 -25.76 13.83 1.62
N ARG A 196 -26.67 12.95 1.21
CA ARG A 196 -27.24 11.87 2.02
C ARG A 196 -27.24 10.58 1.23
N TYR A 197 -26.93 9.43 1.90
CA TYR A 197 -26.94 8.12 1.27
C TYR A 197 -28.16 7.31 1.72
N PHE A 198 -28.80 6.64 0.78
CA PHE A 198 -29.83 5.66 1.09
C PHE A 198 -29.25 4.25 1.13
N ILE A 199 -29.63 3.45 2.14
CA ILE A 199 -29.25 2.06 2.32
C ILE A 199 -30.53 1.25 2.46
N SER A 200 -30.74 0.27 1.58
CA SER A 200 -31.97 -0.55 1.57
C SER A 200 -32.04 -1.58 2.71
N SER A 201 -30.94 -1.83 3.41
CA SER A 201 -30.88 -2.80 4.50
C SER A 201 -30.79 -2.12 5.86
N VAL A 202 -31.66 -2.57 6.78
CA VAL A 202 -31.61 -2.21 8.20
C VAL A 202 -31.10 -3.40 8.97
N ASP A 203 -30.05 -3.18 9.79
CA ASP A 203 -29.31 -4.25 10.49
C ASP A 203 -29.54 -4.27 11.99
N GLY A 204 -30.29 -3.32 12.54
CA GLY A 204 -30.62 -3.19 13.97
C GLY A 204 -29.51 -2.56 14.80
N LEU A 205 -28.40 -2.14 14.17
CA LEU A 205 -27.24 -1.53 14.83
C LEU A 205 -27.10 -0.03 14.49
N GLU A 206 -28.13 0.57 13.92
CA GLU A 206 -28.13 1.96 13.47
C GLU A 206 -27.91 2.98 14.61
N SER A 207 -28.29 2.60 15.82
CA SER A 207 -28.14 3.42 17.04
C SER A 207 -27.14 2.83 18.04
N ALA A 208 -26.28 1.92 17.60
CA ALA A 208 -25.32 1.27 18.48
C ALA A 208 -24.28 2.24 19.05
N VAL A 209 -23.95 3.27 18.28
CA VAL A 209 -23.00 4.34 18.67
C VAL A 209 -23.56 5.68 18.18
N ASP A 210 -23.51 6.69 19.05
CA ASP A 210 -23.72 8.06 18.62
C ASP A 210 -22.46 8.58 17.92
N VAL A 211 -22.62 9.17 16.76
CA VAL A 211 -21.51 9.72 15.97
C VAL A 211 -20.75 10.81 16.71
N GLU A 212 -21.40 11.52 17.63
CA GLU A 212 -20.74 12.53 18.48
C GLU A 212 -19.76 11.92 19.49
N ASP A 213 -19.93 10.63 19.83
CA ASP A 213 -19.11 9.91 20.81
C ASP A 213 -18.00 9.05 20.21
N VAL A 214 -17.87 9.00 18.89
CA VAL A 214 -16.92 8.09 18.19
C VAL A 214 -15.46 8.30 18.59
N GLU A 215 -15.06 9.54 18.87
CA GLU A 215 -13.69 9.87 19.26
C GLU A 215 -13.34 9.38 20.69
N ASN A 216 -14.36 9.03 21.48
CA ASN A 216 -14.20 8.60 22.87
C ASN A 216 -14.37 7.07 23.05
N LEU A 217 -14.51 6.32 21.97
CA LEU A 217 -14.71 4.86 22.04
C LEU A 217 -13.53 4.18 22.73
N THR A 218 -13.83 3.38 23.75
CA THR A 218 -12.85 2.55 24.45
C THR A 218 -12.67 1.20 23.77
N VAL A 219 -11.55 0.50 24.04
CA VAL A 219 -11.30 -0.87 23.56
C VAL A 219 -12.49 -1.80 23.88
N ALA A 220 -12.95 -1.81 25.13
CA ALA A 220 -14.06 -2.65 25.54
C ALA A 220 -15.37 -2.37 24.77
N GLN A 221 -15.64 -1.10 24.45
CA GLN A 221 -16.81 -0.73 23.63
C GLN A 221 -16.69 -1.20 22.21
N VAL A 222 -15.50 -1.05 21.58
CA VAL A 222 -15.27 -1.55 20.21
C VAL A 222 -15.37 -3.08 20.15
N GLU A 223 -14.82 -3.80 21.13
CA GLU A 223 -14.95 -5.27 21.23
C GLU A 223 -16.41 -5.69 21.41
N GLU A 224 -17.19 -4.97 22.23
CA GLU A 224 -18.62 -5.21 22.38
C GLU A 224 -19.36 -5.03 21.05
N LEU A 225 -19.07 -3.96 20.31
CA LEU A 225 -19.65 -3.69 19.00
C LEU A 225 -19.29 -4.77 17.97
N LEU A 226 -18.04 -5.24 17.96
CA LEU A 226 -17.58 -6.31 17.09
C LEU A 226 -18.24 -7.66 17.39
N SER A 227 -18.69 -7.87 18.64
CA SER A 227 -19.38 -9.08 19.07
C SER A 227 -20.88 -9.09 18.73
N GLN A 228 -21.45 -7.96 18.30
CA GLN A 228 -22.88 -7.85 18.00
C GLN A 228 -23.20 -8.44 16.63
N ASP A 229 -24.21 -9.30 16.59
CA ASP A 229 -24.73 -9.84 15.33
C ASP A 229 -25.75 -8.87 14.71
N ALA A 230 -25.55 -8.52 13.47
CA ALA A 230 -26.50 -7.74 12.68
C ALA A 230 -27.79 -8.55 12.48
N THR A 231 -28.92 -8.01 12.91
CA THR A 231 -30.23 -8.62 12.73
C THR A 231 -31.02 -7.84 11.67
N ARG A 232 -31.17 -8.44 10.48
CA ARG A 232 -31.89 -7.79 9.39
C ARG A 232 -33.35 -7.56 9.75
N ASP A 233 -33.77 -6.29 9.77
CA ASP A 233 -35.20 -5.93 9.87
C ASP A 233 -35.80 -5.87 8.47
N SER A 234 -36.66 -6.85 8.18
CA SER A 234 -37.38 -6.94 6.90
C SER A 234 -38.65 -6.07 6.84
N SER A 235 -39.00 -5.41 7.94
CA SER A 235 -40.20 -4.54 7.99
C SER A 235 -39.88 -3.09 7.62
N ALA A 236 -38.64 -2.67 7.74
CA ALA A 236 -38.20 -1.33 7.38
C ALA A 236 -37.94 -1.20 5.87
N VAL A 237 -38.26 -0.04 5.32
CA VAL A 237 -38.02 0.28 3.91
C VAL A 237 -36.53 0.45 3.62
N GLY A 238 -35.77 0.92 4.61
CA GLY A 238 -34.35 1.19 4.53
C GLY A 238 -33.94 2.27 5.53
N LYS A 239 -32.73 2.78 5.38
CA LYS A 239 -32.19 3.83 6.23
C LYS A 239 -31.51 4.91 5.40
N ILE A 240 -31.44 6.11 5.93
CA ILE A 240 -30.71 7.25 5.36
C ILE A 240 -29.50 7.54 6.24
N CYS A 241 -28.34 7.56 5.65
CA CYS A 241 -27.13 8.10 6.25
C CYS A 241 -27.23 9.63 6.22
N GLN A 242 -27.31 10.26 7.40
CA GLN A 242 -27.56 11.71 7.51
C GLN A 242 -26.32 12.52 7.19
N ASP A 243 -25.14 11.96 7.50
CA ASP A 243 -23.86 12.62 7.34
C ASP A 243 -23.07 11.99 6.19
N PHE A 244 -22.21 12.80 5.59
CA PHE A 244 -21.29 12.35 4.56
C PHE A 244 -20.15 11.52 5.16
N ASN A 245 -19.65 11.93 6.34
CA ASN A 245 -18.61 11.22 7.02
C ASN A 245 -19.15 10.01 7.77
N TRP A 246 -18.40 8.94 7.71
CA TRP A 246 -18.62 7.72 8.45
C TRP A 246 -17.31 7.24 9.06
N TYR A 247 -17.40 6.31 10.00
CA TYR A 247 -16.25 5.95 10.81
C TYR A 247 -16.04 4.45 10.82
N VAL A 248 -14.79 4.05 10.97
CA VAL A 248 -14.35 2.66 11.11
C VAL A 248 -13.62 2.55 12.45
N ALA A 249 -14.15 1.78 13.37
CA ALA A 249 -13.54 1.52 14.67
C ALA A 249 -12.87 0.15 14.67
N CYS A 250 -11.60 0.09 15.06
CA CYS A 250 -10.77 -1.11 15.15
C CYS A 250 -10.06 -1.16 16.50
N VAL A 251 -9.59 -2.34 16.87
CA VAL A 251 -8.67 -2.53 18.00
C VAL A 251 -7.36 -3.07 17.47
N PHE A 252 -6.24 -2.44 17.88
CA PHE A 252 -4.88 -2.83 17.55
C PHE A 252 -4.09 -3.10 18.82
N ASP A 253 -3.17 -4.05 18.77
CA ASP A 253 -2.23 -4.32 19.84
C ASP A 253 -1.05 -3.33 19.84
N GLU A 254 -0.15 -3.46 20.82
CA GLU A 254 0.99 -2.56 20.99
C GLU A 254 1.97 -2.65 19.81
N ASP A 255 2.15 -3.82 19.22
CA ASP A 255 3.06 -4.03 18.09
C ASP A 255 2.52 -3.33 16.83
N ASP A 256 1.24 -3.46 16.54
CA ASP A 256 0.57 -2.78 15.43
C ASP A 256 0.58 -1.26 15.60
N MET A 257 0.43 -0.76 16.84
CA MET A 257 0.43 0.67 17.11
C MET A 257 1.75 1.37 16.82
N VAL A 258 2.88 0.64 16.81
CA VAL A 258 4.19 1.19 16.39
C VAL A 258 4.13 1.68 14.93
N HIS A 259 3.40 0.98 14.08
CA HIS A 259 3.22 1.34 12.66
C HIS A 259 2.31 2.57 12.47
N LEU A 260 1.37 2.77 13.40
CA LEU A 260 0.43 3.91 13.36
C LEU A 260 0.92 5.15 14.10
N GLU A 261 2.11 5.11 14.74
CA GLU A 261 2.64 6.24 15.48
C GLU A 261 2.96 7.42 14.55
N GLY A 262 2.32 8.57 14.80
CA GLY A 262 2.50 9.78 14.00
C GLY A 262 1.87 9.74 12.60
N VAL A 263 1.04 8.75 12.30
CA VAL A 263 0.35 8.61 11.01
C VAL A 263 -1.07 9.17 11.14
N ASP A 264 -1.38 10.25 10.46
CA ASP A 264 -2.70 10.89 10.50
C ASP A 264 -3.64 10.44 9.36
N SER A 265 -3.09 9.88 8.28
CA SER A 265 -3.86 9.46 7.11
C SER A 265 -3.43 8.08 6.65
N VAL A 266 -4.40 7.24 6.33
CA VAL A 266 -4.21 5.85 5.88
C VAL A 266 -5.15 5.56 4.71
N TYR A 267 -4.95 4.42 4.07
CA TYR A 267 -5.93 3.87 3.14
C TYR A 267 -6.53 2.59 3.73
N LEU A 268 -7.85 2.49 3.67
CA LEU A 268 -8.58 1.29 4.10
C LEU A 268 -8.96 0.47 2.88
N ASP A 269 -8.81 -0.84 2.99
CA ASP A 269 -9.35 -1.81 2.05
C ASP A 269 -10.26 -2.75 2.83
N ILE A 270 -11.54 -2.82 2.42
CA ILE A 270 -12.52 -3.74 3.00
C ILE A 270 -12.72 -4.86 1.99
N PRO A 271 -12.06 -6.02 2.17
CA PRO A 271 -12.17 -7.14 1.25
C PRO A 271 -13.63 -7.52 1.03
N PHE A 272 -14.03 -7.75 -0.22
CA PHE A 272 -15.38 -8.09 -0.66
C PHE A 272 -16.41 -6.93 -0.67
N ALA A 273 -16.09 -5.77 -0.09
CA ALA A 273 -16.99 -4.61 -0.08
C ALA A 273 -16.48 -3.46 -0.95
N SER A 274 -15.18 -3.35 -1.18
CA SER A 274 -14.61 -2.33 -2.07
C SER A 274 -13.52 -2.92 -2.94
N THR A 275 -13.43 -2.45 -4.19
CA THR A 275 -12.31 -2.73 -5.10
C THR A 275 -11.27 -1.62 -5.10
N GLU A 276 -11.57 -0.50 -4.44
CA GLU A 276 -10.72 0.68 -4.37
C GLU A 276 -10.30 0.95 -2.92
N GLN A 277 -9.12 1.49 -2.73
CA GLN A 277 -8.63 1.92 -1.43
C GLN A 277 -9.40 3.17 -0.98
N ILE A 278 -9.93 3.12 0.24
CA ILE A 278 -10.73 4.20 0.84
C ILE A 278 -9.79 5.11 1.62
N PRO A 279 -9.64 6.38 1.24
CA PRO A 279 -8.88 7.33 2.04
C PRO A 279 -9.53 7.53 3.42
N ALA A 280 -8.73 7.48 4.47
CA ALA A 280 -9.21 7.63 5.82
C ALA A 280 -8.25 8.46 6.68
N THR A 281 -8.81 9.22 7.61
CA THR A 281 -8.06 10.01 8.58
C THR A 281 -8.21 9.41 9.97
N VAL A 282 -7.13 9.30 10.72
CA VAL A 282 -7.18 8.83 12.11
C VAL A 282 -7.68 9.96 13.00
N VAL A 283 -8.87 9.79 13.56
CA VAL A 283 -9.50 10.81 14.42
C VAL A 283 -9.38 10.52 15.90
N ALA A 284 -9.19 9.26 16.31
CA ALA A 284 -8.97 8.89 17.70
C ALA A 284 -8.01 7.71 17.85
N ARG A 285 -7.25 7.70 18.96
CA ARG A 285 -6.39 6.62 19.45
C ARG A 285 -6.57 6.53 20.97
N ASN A 286 -7.38 5.59 21.41
CA ASN A 286 -7.76 5.46 22.83
C ASN A 286 -7.10 4.21 23.42
N TYR A 287 -5.98 4.44 24.09
CA TYR A 287 -5.16 3.38 24.70
C TYR A 287 -5.80 2.86 25.98
N ASP A 288 -5.93 1.55 26.11
CA ASP A 288 -6.34 0.87 27.33
C ASP A 288 -5.11 0.31 28.07
N LYS A 289 -4.92 0.76 29.32
CA LYS A 289 -3.78 0.36 30.15
C LYS A 289 -3.88 -1.06 30.68
N ASP A 290 -5.09 -1.60 30.76
CA ASP A 290 -5.36 -2.90 31.37
C ASP A 290 -5.14 -4.03 30.36
N SER A 291 -5.53 -3.84 29.10
CA SER A 291 -5.29 -4.81 28.01
C SER A 291 -3.97 -4.58 27.28
N GLY A 292 -3.50 -3.33 27.18
CA GLY A 292 -2.37 -2.93 26.33
C GLY A 292 -2.76 -2.59 24.90
N ASP A 293 -4.06 -2.73 24.57
CA ASP A 293 -4.57 -2.47 23.23
C ASP A 293 -5.01 -1.02 23.04
N THR A 294 -5.23 -0.63 21.80
CA THR A 294 -5.68 0.72 21.44
C THR A 294 -6.90 0.64 20.53
N ALA A 295 -7.96 1.32 20.90
CA ALA A 295 -9.08 1.57 20.00
C ALA A 295 -8.72 2.73 19.07
N VAL A 296 -8.72 2.46 17.76
CA VAL A 296 -8.42 3.45 16.73
C VAL A 296 -9.69 3.68 15.91
N VAL A 297 -10.01 4.96 15.69
CA VAL A 297 -11.14 5.36 14.89
C VAL A 297 -10.64 6.10 13.65
N PHE A 298 -11.06 5.61 12.49
CA PHE A 298 -10.78 6.20 11.19
C PHE A 298 -12.03 6.90 10.67
N GLN A 299 -11.88 8.11 10.17
CA GLN A 299 -12.94 8.85 9.49
C GLN A 299 -12.78 8.66 7.99
N CYS A 300 -13.87 8.27 7.33
CA CYS A 300 -13.98 8.09 5.89
C CYS A 300 -15.06 8.99 5.33
N SER A 301 -14.93 9.35 4.07
CA SER A 301 -15.89 10.22 3.39
C SER A 301 -16.38 9.63 2.05
N TYR A 302 -15.71 8.59 1.53
CA TYR A 302 -16.15 7.88 0.33
C TYR A 302 -17.06 6.71 0.73
N MET A 303 -18.20 6.59 0.05
CA MET A 303 -19.13 5.47 0.24
C MET A 303 -19.73 5.05 -1.10
N ASP A 304 -19.77 3.75 -1.34
CA ASP A 304 -20.51 3.13 -2.44
C ASP A 304 -21.60 2.18 -1.90
N SER A 305 -22.30 1.51 -2.79
CA SER A 305 -23.38 0.59 -2.41
C SER A 305 -22.90 -0.62 -1.62
N ASP A 306 -21.69 -1.09 -1.89
CA ASP A 306 -21.14 -2.30 -1.30
C ASP A 306 -20.63 -1.99 0.11
N ILE A 307 -19.91 -0.87 0.30
CA ILE A 307 -19.51 -0.35 1.61
C ILE A 307 -20.73 -0.03 2.47
N ALA A 308 -21.78 0.53 1.87
CA ALA A 308 -23.01 0.88 2.57
C ALA A 308 -23.71 -0.35 3.22
N ALA A 309 -23.54 -1.53 2.62
CA ALA A 309 -24.12 -2.78 3.13
C ALA A 309 -23.32 -3.43 4.27
N VAL A 310 -22.10 -2.95 4.54
CA VAL A 310 -21.20 -3.54 5.54
C VAL A 310 -21.40 -2.90 6.91
N ARG A 311 -21.35 -3.72 7.96
CA ARG A 311 -21.34 -3.29 9.37
C ARG A 311 -20.09 -3.79 10.11
N ASN A 312 -19.87 -5.10 10.13
CA ASN A 312 -18.72 -5.75 10.74
C ASN A 312 -17.96 -6.51 9.68
N GLU A 313 -16.74 -6.11 9.37
CA GLU A 313 -15.88 -6.79 8.39
C GLU A 313 -14.40 -6.64 8.75
N ALA A 314 -13.58 -7.53 8.23
CA ALA A 314 -12.15 -7.37 8.29
C ALA A 314 -11.72 -6.19 7.40
N VAL A 315 -10.86 -5.35 7.91
CA VAL A 315 -10.26 -4.24 7.17
C VAL A 315 -8.75 -4.41 7.10
N GLN A 316 -8.18 -4.03 5.96
CA GLN A 316 -6.75 -3.85 5.78
C GLN A 316 -6.45 -2.35 5.82
N VAL A 317 -5.55 -1.96 6.72
CA VAL A 317 -5.14 -0.57 6.90
C VAL A 317 -3.76 -0.41 6.29
N THR A 318 -3.67 0.23 5.14
CA THR A 318 -2.40 0.58 4.50
C THR A 318 -1.89 1.87 5.13
N VAL A 319 -0.89 1.72 5.98
CA VAL A 319 -0.28 2.82 6.74
C VAL A 319 0.64 3.64 5.85
N ALA A 320 1.46 2.96 5.06
CA ALA A 320 2.39 3.58 4.14
C ALA A 320 2.67 2.65 2.95
N THR A 321 3.03 3.24 1.82
CA THR A 321 3.52 2.51 0.65
C THR A 321 4.88 3.07 0.26
N TYR A 322 5.85 2.18 0.22
CA TYR A 322 7.23 2.50 -0.12
C TYR A 322 7.58 1.94 -1.49
N SER A 323 8.28 2.72 -2.28
CA SER A 323 8.73 2.30 -3.60
C SER A 323 10.24 2.51 -3.75
N GLY A 324 10.88 1.55 -4.40
CA GLY A 324 12.33 1.56 -4.58
C GLY A 324 12.84 0.24 -5.13
N VAL A 325 14.15 0.06 -5.12
CA VAL A 325 14.76 -1.22 -5.44
C VAL A 325 14.64 -2.14 -4.23
N LEU A 326 13.88 -3.22 -4.43
CA LEU A 326 13.63 -4.22 -3.39
C LEU A 326 14.82 -5.15 -3.27
N VAL A 327 15.36 -5.23 -2.07
CA VAL A 327 16.44 -6.16 -1.69
C VAL A 327 15.95 -6.98 -0.52
N ASN A 328 16.07 -8.29 -0.63
CA ASN A 328 15.72 -9.20 0.46
C ASN A 328 16.56 -8.87 1.70
N GLU A 329 15.93 -8.66 2.86
CA GLU A 329 16.64 -8.33 4.11
C GLU A 329 17.72 -9.35 4.47
N ARG A 330 17.52 -10.62 4.09
CA ARG A 330 18.51 -11.67 4.29
C ARG A 330 19.80 -11.47 3.50
N ALA A 331 19.77 -10.60 2.49
CA ALA A 331 20.94 -10.22 1.72
C ALA A 331 21.77 -9.11 2.36
N LEU A 332 21.18 -8.35 3.29
CA LEU A 332 21.88 -7.25 3.96
C LEU A 332 23.08 -7.78 4.77
N ARG A 333 24.21 -7.12 4.60
CA ARG A 333 25.47 -7.38 5.32
C ARG A 333 26.02 -6.08 5.86
N PHE A 334 26.90 -6.22 6.85
CA PHE A 334 27.65 -5.12 7.44
C PHE A 334 29.13 -5.48 7.36
N GLU A 335 29.87 -4.69 6.59
CA GLU A 335 31.28 -4.95 6.30
C GLU A 335 32.13 -3.70 6.56
N ASP A 336 33.40 -3.91 6.86
CA ASP A 336 34.36 -2.83 6.91
C ASP A 336 34.94 -2.60 5.50
N VAL A 337 34.77 -1.39 4.98
CA VAL A 337 35.11 -1.06 3.61
C VAL A 337 36.32 -0.13 3.57
N GLU A 338 37.40 -0.55 2.89
CA GLU A 338 38.51 0.32 2.57
C GLU A 338 38.18 1.21 1.38
N TYR A 339 38.30 2.53 1.55
CA TYR A 339 38.05 3.49 0.48
C TYR A 339 39.14 4.56 0.45
N THR A 340 39.29 5.19 -0.70
CA THR A 340 40.29 6.25 -0.89
C THR A 340 39.61 7.62 -0.88
N THR A 341 40.18 8.54 -0.10
CA THR A 341 39.73 9.94 -0.04
C THR A 341 40.92 10.87 -0.20
N THR A 342 40.64 12.15 -0.41
CA THR A 342 41.68 13.18 -0.52
C THR A 342 41.72 13.97 0.79
N ASP A 343 42.91 14.06 1.41
CA ASP A 343 43.11 14.87 2.60
C ASP A 343 43.12 16.38 2.31
N GLU A 344 43.21 17.20 3.34
CA GLU A 344 43.23 18.67 3.24
C GLU A 344 44.44 19.17 2.44
N ASP A 345 45.51 18.39 2.35
CA ASP A 345 46.76 18.71 1.60
C ASP A 345 46.68 18.22 0.15
N GLY A 346 45.60 17.58 -0.30
CA GLY A 346 45.41 17.08 -1.65
C GLY A 346 46.03 15.70 -1.89
N ASN A 347 46.47 14.96 -0.83
CA ASN A 347 47.02 13.61 -1.00
C ASN A 347 45.92 12.57 -0.92
N THR A 348 46.07 11.50 -1.67
CA THR A 348 45.16 10.36 -1.62
C THR A 348 45.51 9.52 -0.36
N VAL A 349 44.56 9.37 0.54
CA VAL A 349 44.70 8.57 1.77
C VAL A 349 43.66 7.43 1.75
N THR A 350 44.07 6.26 2.22
CA THR A 350 43.14 5.12 2.40
C THR A 350 42.56 5.20 3.81
N GLN A 351 41.26 5.11 3.91
CA GLN A 351 40.51 5.05 5.16
C GLN A 351 39.64 3.79 5.19
N VAL A 352 39.23 3.38 6.37
CA VAL A 352 38.30 2.27 6.58
C VAL A 352 37.00 2.84 7.14
N ALA A 353 35.91 2.59 6.47
CA ALA A 353 34.56 2.81 7.01
C ALA A 353 34.08 1.53 7.67
N GLU A 354 33.85 1.59 8.98
CA GLU A 354 33.45 0.43 9.76
C GLU A 354 31.93 0.21 9.67
N ASN A 355 31.52 -1.07 9.63
CA ASN A 355 30.12 -1.48 9.74
C ASN A 355 29.22 -0.86 8.66
N VAL A 356 29.70 -0.81 7.41
CA VAL A 356 28.95 -0.28 6.27
C VAL A 356 27.84 -1.25 5.89
N ARG A 357 26.58 -0.76 5.85
CA ARG A 357 25.43 -1.56 5.39
C ARG A 357 25.52 -1.71 3.87
N GLY A 358 25.49 -2.93 3.38
CA GLY A 358 25.55 -3.22 1.95
C GLY A 358 25.05 -4.61 1.60
N VAL A 359 25.23 -4.95 0.35
CA VAL A 359 24.91 -6.26 -0.22
C VAL A 359 26.05 -6.73 -1.12
N TYR A 360 26.19 -8.04 -1.29
CA TYR A 360 27.06 -8.59 -2.33
C TYR A 360 26.27 -8.72 -3.63
N VAL A 361 26.81 -8.16 -4.70
CA VAL A 361 26.26 -8.24 -6.04
C VAL A 361 27.20 -9.07 -6.92
N LEU A 362 26.64 -9.90 -7.79
CA LEU A 362 27.40 -10.73 -8.71
C LEU A 362 27.57 -10.00 -10.05
N TYR A 363 28.77 -9.47 -10.30
CA TYR A 363 29.17 -8.85 -11.56
C TYR A 363 30.20 -9.71 -12.30
N GLY A 364 29.85 -10.16 -13.51
CA GLY A 364 30.80 -10.89 -14.37
C GLY A 364 31.38 -12.16 -13.76
N GLY A 365 30.68 -12.79 -12.82
CA GLY A 365 31.16 -13.97 -12.08
C GLY A 365 32.03 -13.63 -10.84
N GLN A 366 32.07 -12.39 -10.43
CA GLN A 366 32.78 -11.93 -9.23
C GLN A 366 31.81 -11.21 -8.29
N LEU A 367 31.99 -11.39 -6.98
CA LEU A 367 31.22 -10.65 -5.98
C LEU A 367 31.84 -9.28 -5.76
N GLU A 368 30.99 -8.27 -5.71
CA GLU A 368 31.33 -6.91 -5.33
C GLU A 368 30.43 -6.49 -4.16
N PHE A 369 31.02 -5.92 -3.11
CA PHE A 369 30.28 -5.36 -2.00
C PHE A 369 29.82 -3.95 -2.38
N VAL A 370 28.50 -3.72 -2.30
CA VAL A 370 27.86 -2.47 -2.70
C VAL A 370 27.10 -1.91 -1.51
N GLN A 371 27.42 -0.67 -1.12
CA GLN A 371 26.72 0.03 -0.05
C GLN A 371 25.28 0.32 -0.45
N VAL A 372 24.34 0.11 0.47
CA VAL A 372 22.92 0.42 0.25
C VAL A 372 22.42 1.46 1.23
N PHE A 373 21.58 2.35 0.71
CA PHE A 373 20.86 3.35 1.48
C PHE A 373 19.40 2.96 1.52
N THR A 374 18.88 2.70 2.70
CA THR A 374 17.48 2.32 2.92
C THR A 374 16.98 2.96 4.19
N ASP A 375 15.80 3.55 4.12
CA ASP A 375 15.12 4.15 5.27
C ASP A 375 14.07 3.20 5.85
N HIS A 376 13.58 2.26 5.05
CA HIS A 376 12.48 1.37 5.40
C HIS A 376 12.76 -0.08 5.01
N SER A 377 12.29 -0.98 5.86
CA SER A 377 12.24 -2.42 5.61
C SER A 377 10.84 -2.90 5.94
N VAL A 378 10.17 -3.53 4.99
CA VAL A 378 8.79 -3.98 5.13
C VAL A 378 8.64 -5.35 4.48
N ASN A 379 7.94 -6.27 5.14
CA ASN A 379 7.64 -7.61 4.66
C ASN A 379 8.90 -8.41 4.22
N GLY A 380 10.03 -8.21 4.92
CA GLY A 380 11.29 -8.92 4.64
C GLY A 380 12.08 -8.36 3.46
N TYR A 381 11.71 -7.17 2.96
CA TYR A 381 12.44 -6.44 1.93
C TYR A 381 12.91 -5.08 2.46
N ALA A 382 14.16 -4.76 2.24
CA ALA A 382 14.72 -3.42 2.36
C ALA A 382 14.45 -2.64 1.06
N ILE A 383 13.90 -1.45 1.19
CA ILE A 383 13.61 -0.56 0.07
C ILE A 383 14.81 0.36 -0.12
N CYS A 384 15.59 0.09 -1.17
CA CYS A 384 16.85 0.76 -1.41
C CYS A 384 16.69 1.91 -2.42
N LYS A 385 17.40 3.00 -2.15
CA LYS A 385 17.49 4.15 -3.05
C LYS A 385 18.49 3.89 -4.16
N THR A 386 18.13 4.20 -5.39
CA THR A 386 19.03 4.22 -6.55
C THR A 386 19.58 5.59 -6.83
N GLU A 387 18.82 6.63 -6.48
CA GLU A 387 19.23 8.02 -6.55
C GLU A 387 19.52 8.53 -5.15
N LEU A 388 20.76 8.93 -4.92
CA LEU A 388 21.23 9.38 -3.62
C LEU A 388 21.17 10.91 -3.53
N SER A 389 20.80 11.41 -2.36
CA SER A 389 20.93 12.82 -2.02
C SER A 389 22.43 13.24 -2.03
N SER A 390 22.69 14.54 -2.04
CA SER A 390 24.07 15.05 -2.00
C SER A 390 24.82 14.59 -0.72
N GLU A 391 24.14 14.40 0.38
CA GLU A 391 24.71 13.92 1.64
C GLU A 391 25.00 12.41 1.57
N GLU A 392 24.07 11.63 1.04
CA GLU A 392 24.24 10.18 0.85
C GLU A 392 25.33 9.90 -0.20
N GLN A 393 25.41 10.70 -1.26
CA GLN A 393 26.49 10.61 -2.25
C GLN A 393 27.85 10.90 -1.62
N ALA A 394 27.94 11.85 -0.70
CA ALA A 394 29.18 12.14 0.02
C ALA A 394 29.54 11.05 1.04
N ALA A 395 28.56 10.31 1.55
CA ALA A 395 28.72 9.19 2.49
C ALA A 395 28.95 7.84 1.78
N LEU A 396 28.88 7.80 0.45
CA LEU A 396 29.09 6.59 -0.32
C LEU A 396 30.60 6.22 -0.32
N VAL A 397 30.91 5.06 0.23
CA VAL A 397 32.30 4.54 0.34
C VAL A 397 32.61 3.43 -0.66
N THR A 398 31.60 2.91 -1.35
CA THR A 398 31.75 1.94 -2.45
C THR A 398 31.71 2.64 -3.80
N SER A 399 32.06 1.94 -4.87
CA SER A 399 32.08 2.49 -6.24
C SER A 399 30.70 2.95 -6.73
N SER A 400 29.64 2.28 -6.26
CA SER A 400 28.24 2.55 -6.58
C SER A 400 27.33 2.09 -5.46
N THR A 401 26.08 2.49 -5.47
CA THR A 401 25.00 1.87 -4.71
C THR A 401 24.28 0.83 -5.58
N ILE A 402 23.36 0.07 -4.97
CA ILE A 402 22.54 -0.94 -5.65
C ILE A 402 21.83 -0.35 -6.87
N GLN A 403 21.80 -1.12 -7.95
CA GLN A 403 21.14 -0.74 -9.19
C GLN A 403 20.04 -1.74 -9.56
N LEU A 404 19.14 -1.28 -10.41
CA LEU A 404 18.09 -2.10 -10.97
C LEU A 404 18.69 -3.29 -11.76
N TYR A 405 18.17 -4.48 -11.53
CA TYR A 405 18.59 -5.76 -12.12
C TYR A 405 19.92 -6.33 -11.60
N ASP A 406 20.50 -5.75 -10.57
CA ASP A 406 21.64 -6.36 -9.90
C ASP A 406 21.30 -7.75 -9.33
N GLN A 407 22.23 -8.68 -9.48
CA GLN A 407 22.09 -10.03 -8.93
C GLN A 407 22.63 -10.05 -7.49
N VAL A 408 21.74 -9.85 -6.52
CA VAL A 408 22.05 -9.73 -5.10
C VAL A 408 22.16 -11.10 -4.46
N VAL A 409 23.22 -11.35 -3.71
CA VAL A 409 23.42 -12.61 -2.99
C VAL A 409 22.58 -12.66 -1.73
N VAL A 410 21.58 -13.53 -1.71
CA VAL A 410 20.71 -13.76 -0.54
C VAL A 410 21.31 -14.80 0.40
N GLU A 411 21.84 -15.90 -0.15
CA GLU A 411 22.49 -16.96 0.62
C GLU A 411 23.86 -17.30 0.04
N GLY A 412 24.82 -17.49 0.92
CA GLY A 412 26.19 -17.88 0.57
C GLY A 412 27.08 -17.97 1.80
N THR A 413 28.22 -18.63 1.65
CA THR A 413 29.26 -18.74 2.70
C THR A 413 30.58 -18.16 2.21
N ASP A 414 31.37 -17.62 3.15
CA ASP A 414 32.65 -16.97 2.85
C ASP A 414 32.54 -15.88 1.79
N LEU A 415 31.52 -15.01 1.94
CA LEU A 415 31.33 -13.86 1.07
C LEU A 415 32.39 -12.81 1.40
N TYR A 416 33.06 -12.33 0.37
CA TYR A 416 34.01 -11.20 0.47
C TYR A 416 34.12 -10.53 -0.88
N ASP A 417 34.50 -9.27 -0.84
CA ASP A 417 34.68 -8.46 -2.04
C ASP A 417 35.78 -9.05 -2.95
N GLY A 418 35.50 -9.14 -4.24
CA GLY A 418 36.41 -9.75 -5.20
C GLY A 418 36.35 -11.29 -5.30
N LYS A 419 35.47 -11.99 -4.56
CA LYS A 419 35.34 -13.45 -4.66
C LYS A 419 34.83 -13.87 -6.03
N VAL A 420 35.58 -14.75 -6.70
CA VAL A 420 35.16 -15.36 -7.97
C VAL A 420 34.19 -16.51 -7.70
N VAL A 421 33.04 -16.46 -8.35
CA VAL A 421 31.99 -17.47 -8.29
C VAL A 421 31.96 -18.20 -9.63
N SER A 422 32.18 -19.51 -9.58
CA SER A 422 32.23 -20.40 -10.75
C SER A 422 30.96 -21.23 -10.88
#